data_bda2113569e675e6088380542774eb37
#
_entry.id   bda2113569e675e6088380542774eb37
#
_cell.length_a   1.000
_cell.length_b   1.000
_cell.length_c   1.000
_cell.angle_alpha   90.00
_cell.angle_beta   90.00
_cell.angle_gamma   90.00
#
_symmetry.space_group_name_H-M   'P 1'
#
loop_
_entity.id
_entity.type
_entity.pdbx_description
1 polymer ?
#
loop_
_entity_poly.entity_id
_entity_poly.type
_entity_poly.pdbx_seq_one_letter_code
_entity_poly.pdbx_strand_id
1 'polypeptide(L)'
;MKPSQLMIKVVQDELTELLGGNKEDLKTSGKPAVVLLSGLQGCGKTTFSAKLAKKLKYNQSKKVLLVACDVYRPAAIEQLEVLGEQIDVKVFSEVDNKNPVSIAKKAIKHAIKEQFNVVIIDTAGRLAIDDLMMEEIQSIKNATKPTEILFVLDSMMGQDAVNTAKTFHDKIKFDGVILTKMDGDARGGAALLSLIHISEPTRRNSIA
;
A
#
# COMPACT_ATOMS: atom_id res chain seq x y z
N MET A 1 17.95 25.82 26.20
CA MET A 1 18.00 25.61 24.75
C MET A 1 18.37 26.91 24.07
N LYS A 2 19.21 26.87 23.03
CA LYS A 2 19.48 28.07 22.22
C LYS A 2 18.24 28.43 21.40
N PRO A 3 17.94 29.72 21.11
CA PRO A 3 16.73 30.11 20.38
C PRO A 3 16.54 29.38 19.04
N SER A 4 17.65 29.13 18.32
CA SER A 4 17.63 28.36 17.07
C SER A 4 17.17 26.88 17.23
N GLN A 5 17.57 26.26 18.35
CA GLN A 5 17.14 24.88 18.64
C GLN A 5 15.65 24.81 19.03
N LEU A 6 15.15 25.85 19.69
CA LEU A 6 13.74 25.96 20.03
C LEU A 6 12.89 26.11 18.77
N MET A 7 13.32 26.96 17.82
CA MET A 7 12.60 27.14 16.56
C MET A 7 12.53 25.82 15.74
N ILE A 8 13.65 25.09 15.65
CA ILE A 8 13.66 23.79 14.96
C ILE A 8 12.68 22.81 15.60
N LYS A 9 12.64 22.78 16.94
CA LYS A 9 11.72 21.92 17.68
C LYS A 9 10.26 22.30 17.42
N VAL A 10 9.91 23.58 17.48
CA VAL A 10 8.55 24.07 17.20
C VAL A 10 8.11 23.67 15.79
N VAL A 11 8.96 23.91 14.78
CA VAL A 11 8.67 23.52 13.39
C VAL A 11 8.49 22.00 13.27
N GLN A 12 9.32 21.20 13.95
CA GLN A 12 9.21 19.76 13.95
C GLN A 12 7.90 19.29 14.61
N ASP A 13 7.54 19.89 15.74
CA ASP A 13 6.31 19.54 16.49
C ASP A 13 5.07 19.89 15.64
N GLU A 14 5.03 21.09 15.04
CA GLU A 14 3.94 21.51 14.13
C GLU A 14 3.83 20.62 12.90
N LEU A 15 4.96 20.28 12.24
CA LEU A 15 4.96 19.36 11.11
C LEU A 15 4.49 17.98 11.53
N THR A 16 4.87 17.50 12.71
CA THR A 16 4.44 16.20 13.23
C THR A 16 2.95 16.19 13.49
N GLU A 17 2.38 17.26 14.03
CA GLU A 17 0.94 17.42 14.25
C GLU A 17 0.17 17.48 12.93
N LEU A 18 0.65 18.25 11.95
CA LEU A 18 0.10 18.27 10.58
C LEU A 18 0.15 16.90 9.90
N LEU A 19 1.16 16.10 10.20
CA LEU A 19 1.30 14.73 9.71
C LEU A 19 0.44 13.70 10.47
N GLY A 20 -0.42 14.14 11.40
CA GLY A 20 -1.36 13.29 12.11
C GLY A 20 -0.92 12.86 13.53
N GLY A 21 0.20 13.37 14.03
CA GLY A 21 0.68 13.26 15.41
C GLY A 21 1.08 11.84 15.83
N ASN A 22 0.13 10.93 15.86
CA ASN A 22 0.36 9.56 16.35
C ASN A 22 0.50 8.54 15.22
N LYS A 23 1.41 7.59 15.44
CA LYS A 23 1.55 6.43 14.56
C LYS A 23 0.36 5.49 14.74
N GLU A 24 -0.35 5.21 13.67
CA GLU A 24 -1.33 4.13 13.64
C GLU A 24 -0.74 2.86 13.03
N ASP A 25 -0.99 1.72 13.67
CA ASP A 25 -0.60 0.42 13.14
C ASP A 25 -1.66 -0.12 12.16
N LEU A 26 -1.20 -0.92 11.21
CA LEU A 26 -2.06 -1.62 10.27
C LEU A 26 -3.09 -2.48 11.00
N LYS A 27 -4.35 -2.43 10.59
CA LYS A 27 -5.41 -3.33 11.06
C LYS A 27 -5.17 -4.74 10.53
N THR A 28 -4.42 -5.51 11.28
CA THR A 28 -4.12 -6.92 10.99
C THR A 28 -4.99 -7.89 11.77
N SER A 29 -6.10 -7.40 12.34
CA SER A 29 -7.12 -8.20 12.99
C SER A 29 -8.11 -8.72 11.96
N GLY A 30 -8.11 -10.01 11.72
CA GLY A 30 -8.96 -10.70 10.73
C GLY A 30 -8.55 -12.16 10.60
N LYS A 31 -9.40 -12.98 9.97
CA LYS A 31 -9.11 -14.41 9.73
C LYS A 31 -9.42 -14.78 8.27
N PRO A 32 -8.58 -14.41 7.32
CA PRO A 32 -7.41 -13.51 7.39
C PRO A 32 -7.79 -12.01 7.36
N ALA A 33 -6.89 -11.13 7.81
CA ALA A 33 -6.93 -9.71 7.47
C ALA A 33 -6.49 -9.55 6.00
N VAL A 34 -7.19 -8.70 5.24
CA VAL A 34 -6.90 -8.49 3.81
C VAL A 34 -6.43 -7.06 3.60
N VAL A 35 -5.22 -6.89 3.10
CA VAL A 35 -4.63 -5.62 2.73
C VAL A 35 -4.58 -5.51 1.21
N LEU A 36 -5.28 -4.53 0.65
CA LEU A 36 -5.29 -4.25 -0.78
C LEU A 36 -4.34 -3.11 -1.09
N LEU A 37 -3.35 -3.35 -1.94
CA LEU A 37 -2.42 -2.32 -2.41
C LEU A 37 -2.89 -1.77 -3.76
N SER A 38 -2.98 -0.47 -3.87
CA SER A 38 -3.34 0.24 -5.10
C SER A 38 -2.36 1.37 -5.38
N GLY A 39 -2.28 1.84 -6.61
CA GLY A 39 -1.40 2.94 -7.01
C GLY A 39 -0.94 2.84 -8.46
N LEU A 40 -0.27 3.88 -8.95
CA LEU A 40 0.21 3.95 -10.33
C LEU A 40 1.34 2.95 -10.62
N GLN A 41 1.62 2.75 -11.90
CA GLN A 41 2.74 1.93 -12.35
C GLN A 41 4.08 2.54 -11.87
N GLY A 42 4.99 1.68 -11.42
CA GLY A 42 6.33 2.11 -10.98
C GLY A 42 6.38 2.79 -9.62
N CYS A 43 5.25 2.98 -8.92
CA CYS A 43 5.24 3.56 -7.57
C CYS A 43 5.76 2.62 -6.47
N GLY A 44 6.13 1.38 -6.79
CA GLY A 44 6.76 0.45 -5.83
C GLY A 44 5.81 -0.47 -5.06
N LYS A 45 4.58 -0.72 -5.53
CA LYS A 45 3.60 -1.62 -4.88
C LYS A 45 4.18 -3.00 -4.57
N THR A 46 4.72 -3.68 -5.60
CA THR A 46 5.28 -5.04 -5.49
C THR A 46 6.43 -5.09 -4.48
N THR A 47 7.34 -4.12 -4.53
CA THR A 47 8.45 -4.03 -3.55
C THR A 47 7.93 -3.75 -2.15
N PHE A 48 6.94 -2.87 -2.01
CA PHE A 48 6.34 -2.56 -0.72
C PHE A 48 5.57 -3.76 -0.15
N SER A 49 4.84 -4.53 -0.99
CA SER A 49 4.13 -5.74 -0.55
C SER A 49 5.08 -6.74 0.12
N ALA A 50 6.25 -6.97 -0.49
CA ALA A 50 7.27 -7.85 0.07
C ALA A 50 7.88 -7.29 1.37
N LYS A 51 8.22 -5.98 1.41
CA LYS A 51 8.71 -5.34 2.65
C LYS A 51 7.70 -5.44 3.79
N LEU A 52 6.42 -5.19 3.49
CA LEU A 52 5.33 -5.30 4.47
C LEU A 52 5.17 -6.75 4.96
N ALA A 53 5.17 -7.71 4.04
CA ALA A 53 5.09 -9.13 4.38
C ALA A 53 6.25 -9.56 5.30
N LYS A 54 7.48 -9.15 4.96
CA LYS A 54 8.66 -9.38 5.80
C LYS A 54 8.47 -8.81 7.22
N LYS A 55 8.03 -7.56 7.31
CA LYS A 55 7.79 -6.91 8.61
C LYS A 55 6.74 -7.64 9.43
N LEU A 56 5.60 -8.00 8.83
CA LEU A 56 4.52 -8.72 9.53
C LEU A 56 4.97 -10.11 9.98
N LYS A 57 5.74 -10.82 9.16
CA LYS A 57 6.27 -12.14 9.49
C LYS A 57 7.27 -12.08 10.65
N TYR A 58 8.31 -11.25 10.54
CA TYR A 58 9.42 -11.27 11.49
C TYR A 58 9.15 -10.45 12.76
N ASN A 59 8.43 -9.32 12.65
CA ASN A 59 8.19 -8.46 13.81
C ASN A 59 6.89 -8.78 14.56
N GLN A 60 5.91 -9.38 13.87
CA GLN A 60 4.60 -9.69 14.47
C GLN A 60 4.25 -11.18 14.41
N SER A 61 5.17 -12.03 13.97
CA SER A 61 4.99 -13.49 13.86
C SER A 61 3.72 -13.90 13.12
N LYS A 62 3.31 -13.10 12.09
CA LYS A 62 2.13 -13.37 11.28
C LYS A 62 2.46 -14.32 10.13
N LYS A 63 1.57 -15.25 9.84
CA LYS A 63 1.61 -16.07 8.63
C LYS A 63 0.98 -15.28 7.50
N VAL A 64 1.81 -14.80 6.55
CA VAL A 64 1.41 -13.88 5.47
C VAL A 64 1.36 -14.60 4.14
N LEU A 65 0.34 -14.28 3.32
CA LEU A 65 0.22 -14.68 1.93
C LEU A 65 0.29 -13.45 1.03
N LEU A 66 1.20 -13.46 0.06
CA LEU A 66 1.25 -12.48 -1.03
C LEU A 66 0.38 -12.98 -2.18
N VAL A 67 -0.32 -12.08 -2.86
CA VAL A 67 -1.21 -12.43 -3.99
C VAL A 67 -0.86 -11.58 -5.20
N ALA A 68 -0.49 -12.23 -6.30
CA ALA A 68 -0.16 -11.59 -7.56
C ALA A 68 -1.43 -11.33 -8.39
N CYS A 69 -1.94 -10.10 -8.35
CA CYS A 69 -3.08 -9.66 -9.15
C CYS A 69 -2.70 -8.72 -10.30
N ASP A 70 -1.42 -8.49 -10.59
CA ASP A 70 -0.96 -7.80 -11.80
C ASP A 70 -0.89 -8.79 -12.97
N VAL A 71 -2.06 -9.13 -13.50
CA VAL A 71 -2.20 -10.13 -14.57
C VAL A 71 -1.78 -9.64 -15.95
N TYR A 72 -1.53 -8.35 -16.09
CA TYR A 72 -1.14 -7.73 -17.37
C TYR A 72 0.35 -7.78 -17.63
N ARG A 73 1.16 -8.01 -16.59
CA ARG A 73 2.62 -8.02 -16.65
C ARG A 73 3.18 -9.30 -16.04
N PRO A 74 3.49 -10.32 -16.88
CA PRO A 74 4.09 -11.57 -16.39
C PRO A 74 5.33 -11.35 -15.51
N ALA A 75 6.20 -10.43 -15.91
CA ALA A 75 7.39 -10.08 -15.14
C ALA A 75 7.07 -9.53 -13.72
N ALA A 76 5.89 -8.93 -13.48
CA ALA A 76 5.50 -8.49 -12.14
C ALA A 76 5.12 -9.67 -11.25
N ILE A 77 4.50 -10.71 -11.81
CA ILE A 77 4.20 -11.96 -11.10
C ILE A 77 5.51 -12.64 -10.69
N GLU A 78 6.42 -12.85 -11.65
CA GLU A 78 7.74 -13.43 -11.39
C GLU A 78 8.53 -12.63 -10.35
N GLN A 79 8.50 -11.31 -10.44
CA GLN A 79 9.14 -10.43 -9.45
C GLN A 79 8.58 -10.65 -8.05
N LEU A 80 7.26 -10.77 -7.90
CA LEU A 80 6.63 -11.00 -6.60
C LEU A 80 7.00 -12.39 -6.05
N GLU A 81 7.07 -13.41 -6.91
CA GLU A 81 7.50 -14.76 -6.54
C GLU A 81 8.93 -14.78 -6.04
N VAL A 82 9.88 -14.18 -6.77
CA VAL A 82 11.27 -14.05 -6.35
C VAL A 82 11.41 -13.32 -5.02
N LEU A 83 10.68 -12.21 -4.85
CA LEU A 83 10.68 -11.47 -3.59
C LEU A 83 10.07 -12.31 -2.45
N GLY A 84 9.02 -13.07 -2.72
CA GLY A 84 8.42 -13.99 -1.76
C GLY A 84 9.40 -15.06 -1.29
N GLU A 85 10.14 -15.68 -2.22
CA GLU A 85 11.18 -16.67 -1.90
C GLU A 85 12.30 -16.06 -1.04
N GLN A 86 12.79 -14.87 -1.38
CA GLN A 86 13.86 -14.20 -0.62
C GLN A 86 13.50 -13.93 0.84
N ILE A 87 12.22 -13.75 1.15
CA ILE A 87 11.73 -13.48 2.50
C ILE A 87 11.03 -14.69 3.13
N ASP A 88 11.04 -15.85 2.44
CA ASP A 88 10.34 -17.07 2.83
C ASP A 88 8.86 -16.81 3.16
N VAL A 89 8.16 -16.15 2.24
CA VAL A 89 6.71 -15.89 2.29
C VAL A 89 6.06 -16.48 1.05
N LYS A 90 4.96 -17.22 1.26
CA LYS A 90 4.23 -17.84 0.15
C LYS A 90 3.57 -16.79 -0.73
N VAL A 91 3.64 -17.01 -2.05
CA VAL A 91 2.95 -16.23 -3.06
C VAL A 91 1.86 -17.09 -3.69
N PHE A 92 0.69 -16.52 -3.86
CA PHE A 92 -0.41 -17.10 -4.62
C PHE A 92 -0.48 -16.42 -5.98
N SER A 93 -0.29 -17.18 -7.04
CA SER A 93 -0.35 -16.72 -8.43
C SER A 93 -1.12 -17.71 -9.29
N GLU A 94 -1.76 -17.23 -10.34
CA GLU A 94 -2.39 -18.03 -11.40
C GLU A 94 -2.01 -17.42 -12.75
N VAL A 95 -0.94 -17.90 -13.36
CA VAL A 95 -0.34 -17.29 -14.58
C VAL A 95 -1.31 -17.27 -15.76
N ASP A 96 -2.13 -18.32 -15.91
CA ASP A 96 -3.08 -18.43 -17.01
C ASP A 96 -4.38 -17.66 -16.77
N ASN A 97 -4.64 -17.23 -15.55
CA ASN A 97 -5.86 -16.54 -15.19
C ASN A 97 -5.69 -15.03 -15.36
N LYS A 98 -6.41 -14.44 -16.32
CA LYS A 98 -6.39 -13.01 -16.59
C LYS A 98 -7.44 -12.21 -15.81
N ASN A 99 -8.11 -12.82 -14.83
CA ASN A 99 -9.13 -12.16 -14.01
C ASN A 99 -8.63 -11.94 -12.57
N PRO A 100 -8.18 -10.73 -12.22
CA PRO A 100 -7.60 -10.44 -10.91
C PRO A 100 -8.61 -10.60 -9.76
N VAL A 101 -9.91 -10.38 -10.03
CA VAL A 101 -10.97 -10.57 -9.03
C VAL A 101 -11.13 -12.07 -8.68
N SER A 102 -11.05 -12.94 -9.69
CA SER A 102 -11.08 -14.39 -9.49
C SER A 102 -9.88 -14.87 -8.68
N ILE A 103 -8.67 -14.39 -9.04
CA ILE A 103 -7.42 -14.73 -8.33
C ILE A 103 -7.51 -14.30 -6.85
N ALA A 104 -7.92 -13.06 -6.59
CA ALA A 104 -8.06 -12.55 -5.24
C ALA A 104 -9.05 -13.36 -4.39
N LYS A 105 -10.21 -13.74 -4.95
CA LYS A 105 -11.19 -14.59 -4.26
C LYS A 105 -10.64 -15.98 -3.93
N LYS A 106 -9.95 -16.61 -4.87
CA LYS A 106 -9.34 -17.92 -4.66
C LYS A 106 -8.22 -17.87 -3.64
N ALA A 107 -7.39 -16.82 -3.69
CA ALA A 107 -6.33 -16.58 -2.72
C ALA A 107 -6.86 -16.44 -1.29
N ILE A 108 -7.97 -15.73 -1.09
CA ILE A 108 -8.60 -15.60 0.24
C ILE A 108 -9.12 -16.96 0.72
N LYS A 109 -9.78 -17.74 -0.15
CA LYS A 109 -10.24 -19.10 0.20
C LYS A 109 -9.06 -19.99 0.58
N HIS A 110 -7.96 -19.92 -0.19
CA HIS A 110 -6.73 -20.63 0.13
C HIS A 110 -6.14 -20.18 1.48
N ALA A 111 -6.12 -18.87 1.72
CA ALA A 111 -5.61 -18.31 2.97
C ALA A 111 -6.40 -18.77 4.20
N ILE A 112 -7.73 -18.87 4.08
CA ILE A 112 -8.60 -19.40 5.15
C ILE A 112 -8.28 -20.87 5.41
N LYS A 113 -8.20 -21.69 4.35
CA LYS A 113 -7.90 -23.14 4.45
C LYS A 113 -6.55 -23.40 5.11
N GLU A 114 -5.53 -22.65 4.70
CA GLU A 114 -4.16 -22.80 5.18
C GLU A 114 -3.85 -21.96 6.44
N GLN A 115 -4.87 -21.31 7.01
CA GLN A 115 -4.76 -20.52 8.26
C GLN A 115 -3.72 -19.38 8.18
N PHE A 116 -3.71 -18.63 7.10
CA PHE A 116 -2.94 -17.39 7.03
C PHE A 116 -3.59 -16.31 7.88
N ASN A 117 -2.77 -15.48 8.53
CA ASN A 117 -3.23 -14.36 9.34
C ASN A 117 -3.53 -13.12 8.48
N VAL A 118 -2.70 -12.90 7.46
CA VAL A 118 -2.77 -11.70 6.60
C VAL A 118 -2.62 -12.12 5.13
N VAL A 119 -3.42 -11.50 4.27
CA VAL A 119 -3.32 -11.58 2.82
C VAL A 119 -3.00 -10.19 2.29
N ILE A 120 -1.93 -10.06 1.50
CA ILE A 120 -1.55 -8.81 0.84
C ILE A 120 -1.78 -8.99 -0.65
N ILE A 121 -2.69 -8.20 -1.22
CA ILE A 121 -3.05 -8.24 -2.63
C ILE A 121 -2.27 -7.15 -3.37
N ASP A 122 -1.33 -7.56 -4.24
CA ASP A 122 -0.59 -6.66 -5.13
C ASP A 122 -1.34 -6.52 -6.45
N THR A 123 -1.89 -5.33 -6.72
CA THR A 123 -2.68 -5.07 -7.92
C THR A 123 -1.85 -4.47 -9.05
N ALA A 124 -2.36 -4.57 -10.26
CA ALA A 124 -1.80 -3.87 -11.41
C ALA A 124 -1.74 -2.36 -11.15
N GLY A 125 -0.73 -1.71 -11.72
CA GLY A 125 -0.67 -0.26 -11.82
C GLY A 125 -0.72 0.16 -13.28
N ARG A 126 -1.40 1.27 -13.57
CA ARG A 126 -1.38 1.90 -14.89
C ARG A 126 -0.57 3.20 -14.86
N LEU A 127 -0.20 3.70 -16.01
CA LEU A 127 0.59 4.94 -16.13
C LEU A 127 -0.21 6.17 -15.70
N ALA A 128 -1.53 6.13 -15.86
CA ALA A 128 -2.44 7.19 -15.45
C ALA A 128 -3.68 6.58 -14.80
N ILE A 129 -4.42 7.41 -14.08
CA ILE A 129 -5.73 7.05 -13.54
C ILE A 129 -6.73 7.04 -14.69
N ASP A 130 -7.24 5.87 -15.02
CA ASP A 130 -8.32 5.68 -15.98
C ASP A 130 -9.51 4.95 -15.34
N ASP A 131 -10.65 5.00 -15.99
CA ASP A 131 -11.88 4.39 -15.44
C ASP A 131 -11.76 2.86 -15.33
N LEU A 132 -11.07 2.21 -16.28
CA LEU A 132 -10.85 0.75 -16.26
C LEU A 132 -10.05 0.32 -15.05
N MET A 133 -9.01 1.07 -14.66
CA MET A 133 -8.24 0.80 -13.45
C MET A 133 -9.10 0.94 -12.20
N MET A 134 -9.93 1.99 -12.17
CA MET A 134 -10.80 2.24 -11.03
C MET A 134 -11.88 1.18 -10.88
N GLU A 135 -12.49 0.73 -11.97
CA GLU A 135 -13.46 -0.35 -11.99
C GLU A 135 -12.84 -1.67 -11.54
N GLU A 136 -11.62 -1.98 -11.97
CA GLU A 136 -10.92 -3.20 -11.57
C GLU A 136 -10.65 -3.20 -10.06
N ILE A 137 -10.06 -2.12 -9.53
CA ILE A 137 -9.77 -2.00 -8.10
C ILE A 137 -11.07 -2.04 -7.28
N GLN A 138 -12.12 -1.35 -7.73
CA GLN A 138 -13.43 -1.38 -7.08
C GLN A 138 -14.03 -2.79 -7.09
N SER A 139 -13.87 -3.53 -8.19
CA SER A 139 -14.32 -4.92 -8.31
C SER A 139 -13.57 -5.84 -7.35
N ILE A 140 -12.25 -5.69 -7.23
CA ILE A 140 -11.44 -6.43 -6.26
C ILE A 140 -11.87 -6.06 -4.83
N LYS A 141 -12.02 -4.76 -4.52
CA LYS A 141 -12.49 -4.26 -3.22
C LYS A 141 -13.82 -4.89 -2.83
N ASN A 142 -14.81 -4.85 -3.72
CA ASN A 142 -16.15 -5.39 -3.46
C ASN A 142 -16.11 -6.92 -3.25
N ALA A 143 -15.25 -7.60 -4.00
CA ALA A 143 -15.11 -9.05 -3.96
C ALA A 143 -14.37 -9.59 -2.74
N THR A 144 -13.40 -8.82 -2.23
CA THR A 144 -12.49 -9.25 -1.16
C THR A 144 -12.80 -8.61 0.19
N LYS A 145 -13.57 -7.50 0.21
CA LYS A 145 -13.91 -6.73 1.39
C LYS A 145 -12.67 -6.48 2.27
N PRO A 146 -11.66 -5.78 1.75
CA PRO A 146 -10.39 -5.65 2.43
C PRO A 146 -10.56 -4.99 3.79
N THR A 147 -9.75 -5.41 4.75
CA THR A 147 -9.63 -4.80 6.08
C THR A 147 -8.99 -3.42 5.96
N GLU A 148 -8.09 -3.27 4.98
CA GLU A 148 -7.41 -2.03 4.66
C GLU A 148 -7.09 -1.92 3.17
N ILE A 149 -7.22 -0.70 2.68
CA ILE A 149 -6.80 -0.31 1.33
C ILE A 149 -5.69 0.72 1.49
N LEU A 150 -4.51 0.39 0.99
CA LEU A 150 -3.35 1.26 1.02
C LEU A 150 -3.03 1.77 -0.37
N PHE A 151 -2.95 3.09 -0.49
CA PHE A 151 -2.54 3.75 -1.72
C PHE A 151 -1.03 3.98 -1.70
N VAL A 152 -0.32 3.37 -2.66
CA VAL A 152 1.14 3.49 -2.77
C VAL A 152 1.48 4.60 -3.75
N LEU A 153 2.26 5.56 -3.28
CA LEU A 153 2.60 6.77 -3.97
C LEU A 153 4.12 6.96 -4.03
N ASP A 154 4.61 7.38 -5.18
CA ASP A 154 6.01 7.74 -5.36
C ASP A 154 6.24 9.17 -4.88
N SER A 155 7.10 9.35 -3.88
CA SER A 155 7.39 10.68 -3.31
C SER A 155 8.08 11.63 -4.30
N MET A 156 8.70 11.07 -5.36
CA MET A 156 9.37 11.87 -6.39
C MET A 156 8.40 12.53 -7.38
N MET A 157 7.10 12.18 -7.35
CA MET A 157 6.09 12.81 -8.22
C MET A 157 5.76 14.26 -7.87
N GLY A 158 6.25 14.78 -6.73
CA GLY A 158 5.99 16.15 -6.32
C GLY A 158 4.49 16.44 -6.14
N GLN A 159 4.03 17.58 -6.66
CA GLN A 159 2.64 18.02 -6.51
C GLN A 159 1.62 17.13 -7.22
N ASP A 160 2.00 16.47 -8.31
CA ASP A 160 1.12 15.54 -9.03
C ASP A 160 0.70 14.35 -8.17
N ALA A 161 1.51 13.99 -7.18
CA ALA A 161 1.19 12.99 -6.19
C ALA A 161 -0.10 13.32 -5.43
N VAL A 162 -0.31 14.58 -5.07
CA VAL A 162 -1.49 15.06 -4.34
C VAL A 162 -2.75 14.94 -5.16
N ASN A 163 -2.70 15.43 -6.41
CA ASN A 163 -3.83 15.37 -7.34
C ASN A 163 -4.22 13.93 -7.61
N THR A 164 -3.23 13.07 -7.84
CA THR A 164 -3.39 11.63 -8.02
C THR A 164 -4.07 10.98 -6.81
N ALA A 165 -3.57 11.25 -5.62
CA ALA A 165 -4.10 10.68 -4.39
C ALA A 165 -5.53 11.16 -4.13
N LYS A 166 -5.84 12.44 -4.36
CA LYS A 166 -7.20 12.99 -4.23
C LYS A 166 -8.19 12.30 -5.18
N THR A 167 -7.84 12.20 -6.47
CA THR A 167 -8.67 11.53 -7.46
C THR A 167 -8.94 10.06 -7.09
N PHE A 168 -7.90 9.38 -6.59
CA PHE A 168 -8.01 8.00 -6.13
C PHE A 168 -8.89 7.89 -4.89
N HIS A 169 -8.73 8.81 -3.93
CA HIS A 169 -9.51 8.80 -2.69
C HIS A 169 -10.99 9.01 -2.96
N ASP A 170 -11.32 9.94 -3.87
CA ASP A 170 -12.72 10.23 -4.22
C ASP A 170 -13.45 8.99 -4.77
N LYS A 171 -12.75 8.17 -5.56
CA LYS A 171 -13.32 6.97 -6.19
C LYS A 171 -13.24 5.71 -5.32
N ILE A 172 -12.13 5.47 -4.64
CA ILE A 172 -11.84 4.18 -3.98
C ILE A 172 -11.97 4.24 -2.46
N LYS A 173 -11.83 5.41 -1.84
CA LYS A 173 -11.84 5.58 -0.38
C LYS A 173 -10.81 4.67 0.28
N PHE A 174 -9.53 4.93 0.10
CA PHE A 174 -8.46 4.19 0.76
C PHE A 174 -8.29 4.61 2.23
N ASP A 175 -7.74 3.73 3.05
CA ASP A 175 -7.56 3.93 4.50
C ASP A 175 -6.21 4.58 4.84
N GLY A 176 -5.21 4.47 3.96
CA GLY A 176 -3.88 5.02 4.19
C GLY A 176 -3.06 5.21 2.93
N VAL A 177 -2.04 6.07 3.02
CA VAL A 177 -1.07 6.34 1.95
C VAL A 177 0.31 5.82 2.36
N ILE A 178 0.99 5.18 1.42
CA ILE A 178 2.37 4.73 1.56
C ILE A 178 3.24 5.56 0.62
N LEU A 179 4.21 6.25 1.17
CA LEU A 179 5.19 6.98 0.39
C LEU A 179 6.42 6.10 0.16
N THR A 180 6.78 5.92 -1.10
CA THR A 180 7.97 5.18 -1.52
C THR A 180 9.03 6.11 -2.06
N LYS A 181 10.25 5.59 -2.24
CA LYS A 181 11.41 6.33 -2.80
C LYS A 181 11.75 7.62 -2.05
N MET A 182 11.55 7.61 -0.72
CA MET A 182 11.84 8.74 0.15
C MET A 182 13.35 9.08 0.25
N ASP A 183 14.20 8.17 -0.21
CA ASP A 183 15.65 8.30 -0.38
C ASP A 183 16.05 9.10 -1.63
N GLY A 184 15.09 9.41 -2.50
CA GLY A 184 15.30 10.29 -3.66
C GLY A 184 15.42 11.76 -3.24
N ASP A 185 15.82 12.63 -4.21
CA ASP A 185 15.98 14.08 -3.99
C ASP A 185 14.63 14.83 -3.84
N ALA A 186 13.61 14.15 -3.33
CA ALA A 186 12.32 14.75 -3.04
C ALA A 186 12.38 15.43 -1.66
N ARG A 187 12.23 16.73 -1.63
CA ARG A 187 12.26 17.56 -0.40
C ARG A 187 11.06 17.32 0.53
N GLY A 188 10.46 16.15 0.50
CA GLY A 188 9.32 15.79 1.35
C GLY A 188 8.01 16.53 1.04
N GLY A 189 7.99 17.38 0.01
CA GLY A 189 6.82 18.18 -0.34
C GLY A 189 5.59 17.35 -0.69
N ALA A 190 5.77 16.21 -1.35
CA ALA A 190 4.68 15.29 -1.65
C ALA A 190 4.05 14.71 -0.38
N ALA A 191 4.84 14.46 0.67
CA ALA A 191 4.35 13.96 1.94
C ALA A 191 3.47 14.99 2.65
N LEU A 192 3.95 16.22 2.77
CA LEU A 192 3.22 17.31 3.40
C LEU A 192 1.93 17.65 2.66
N LEU A 193 1.99 17.78 1.34
CA LEU A 193 0.84 18.16 0.52
C LEU A 193 -0.22 17.04 0.46
N SER A 194 0.16 15.77 0.37
CA SER A 194 -0.80 14.66 0.33
C SER A 194 -1.59 14.54 1.63
N LEU A 195 -0.95 14.82 2.77
CA LEU A 195 -1.57 14.71 4.07
C LEU A 195 -2.50 15.89 4.38
N ILE A 196 -2.17 17.10 3.95
CA ILE A 196 -2.99 18.29 4.16
C ILE A 196 -4.28 18.25 3.33
N HIS A 197 -4.27 17.66 2.11
CA HIS A 197 -5.39 17.76 1.17
C HIS A 197 -6.31 16.54 1.12
N ILE A 198 -5.88 15.39 1.64
CA ILE A 198 -6.60 14.12 1.45
C ILE A 198 -7.38 13.72 2.68
N SER A 199 -7.16 14.39 3.79
CA SER A 199 -7.62 13.79 5.02
C SER A 199 -8.08 14.75 6.08
N GLU A 200 -9.22 14.47 6.60
CA GLU A 200 -9.54 14.75 8.00
C GLU A 200 -8.63 13.90 8.90
N PRO A 201 -8.37 14.31 10.17
CA PRO A 201 -7.20 13.91 10.96
C PRO A 201 -7.20 12.48 11.49
N THR A 202 -7.44 11.49 10.66
CA THR A 202 -7.27 10.07 11.01
C THR A 202 -6.27 9.43 10.08
N ARG A 203 -5.01 9.35 10.51
CA ARG A 203 -3.98 8.98 9.56
C ARG A 203 -2.83 8.15 9.99
N ARG A 204 -2.46 7.28 9.07
CA ARG A 204 -1.40 6.31 9.23
C ARG A 204 -0.13 6.78 8.59
N ASN A 205 0.90 6.96 9.39
CA ASN A 205 2.22 7.28 8.92
C ASN A 205 2.91 6.07 8.31
N SER A 206 3.53 6.32 7.17
CA SER A 206 4.25 5.37 6.34
C SER A 206 5.31 4.56 7.08
N ILE A 207 5.42 3.34 6.64
CA ILE A 207 6.55 2.48 6.92
C ILE A 207 7.48 2.61 5.71
N ALA A 208 8.57 3.31 5.87
CA ALA A 208 9.67 3.31 4.90
C ALA A 208 10.46 2.00 5.00
#